data_ee5d4ee8cdee44c3e6e712f9430e26e7
#
_entry.id   ee5d4ee8cdee44c3e6e712f9430e26e7
#
_cell.length_a   1.000
_cell.length_b   1.000
_cell.length_c   1.000
_cell.angle_alpha   90.00
_cell.angle_beta   90.00
_cell.angle_gamma   90.00
#
_symmetry.space_group_name_H-M   'P 1'
#
loop_
_entity.id
_entity.type
_entity.pdbx_description
1 polymer ?
#
loop_
_entity_poly.entity_id
_entity_poly.type
_entity_poly.pdbx_seq_one_letter_code
_entity_poly.pdbx_strand_id
1 'polypeptide(L)'
;MNRLFTITTATLTAIIGVLVGLLLTVERSAQPAAQAPIAAASDTGAPAITEIADLRPSPQGSVNFADIAARMNPAVVNIDATARGRRARRLIEEGGRRGADDPFDRRGADAPRRGTGTGFIIDPDGNILTNHHVIEGAERLTVKLADGRTLRADVVGSDPDTDIALIKVVGPGPFPHAVLGDSSRLRVGEWVCAIGNPLAYEHTVTVGVVSFIGRKLFDPSLDNYIQTDAAISFGNSGGPLINSRGQVIGINSAVSRQASNIGFAVPINQARAVLKQLKTIGRVERGYIGVTLRDVDPDLQQSLKLTRADGALVQDVTPGSPGARVGLRPYDVIVSVDGQPVRTHDRLIREIAERQPGSSARLEYTRDGRTQAVTIKLAERPRQANAAETTTAERSLQRTGPGELGLSLIEIDDSNAHRFDIPSGMTGLMVQRVEPLSVAYDGGIERGSIILEVNRQPVNSIAGWRRIVGAARPGEVLAIYLYEPELDQRAIRTVRTEQR
;
A
#
# COMPACT_ATOMS: atom_id res chain seq x y z
N MET A 1 -1.35 60.94 22.58
CA MET A 1 -2.08 59.99 21.71
C MET A 1 -2.18 60.66 20.33
N ASN A 2 -1.76 60.04 19.25
CA ASN A 2 -2.12 60.29 17.85
C ASN A 2 -1.09 60.80 16.84
N ARG A 3 0.19 60.92 17.13
CA ARG A 3 1.16 61.10 16.01
C ARG A 3 1.57 59.78 15.33
N LEU A 4 1.60 58.65 16.06
CA LEU A 4 1.92 57.33 15.50
C LEU A 4 0.76 56.82 14.62
N PHE A 5 -0.49 57.03 15.02
CA PHE A 5 -1.67 56.54 14.27
C PHE A 5 -1.83 57.27 12.92
N THR A 6 -1.49 58.58 12.87
CA THR A 6 -1.55 59.34 11.60
C THR A 6 -0.45 58.94 10.62
N ILE A 7 0.74 58.55 11.10
CA ILE A 7 1.83 58.09 10.25
C ILE A 7 1.54 56.70 9.70
N THR A 8 0.99 55.77 10.51
CA THR A 8 0.65 54.42 10.04
C THR A 8 -0.51 54.42 9.03
N THR A 9 -1.50 55.28 9.20
CA THR A 9 -2.59 55.40 8.20
C THR A 9 -2.11 56.03 6.88
N ALA A 10 -1.24 57.03 6.94
CA ALA A 10 -0.70 57.65 5.72
C ALA A 10 0.21 56.72 4.92
N THR A 11 1.03 55.87 5.58
CA THR A 11 1.88 54.89 4.92
C THR A 11 1.04 53.72 4.33
N LEU A 12 -0.01 53.28 4.99
CA LEU A 12 -0.88 52.24 4.49
C LEU A 12 -1.64 52.68 3.23
N THR A 13 -2.14 53.95 3.23
CA THR A 13 -2.83 54.55 2.07
C THR A 13 -1.91 54.71 0.87
N ALA A 14 -0.65 55.06 1.08
CA ALA A 14 0.35 55.18 0.01
C ALA A 14 0.69 53.80 -0.61
N ILE A 15 0.82 52.75 0.22
CA ILE A 15 1.09 51.39 -0.25
C ILE A 15 -0.10 50.84 -1.08
N ILE A 16 -1.34 51.09 -0.63
CA ILE A 16 -2.54 50.69 -1.36
C ILE A 16 -2.63 51.45 -2.69
N GLY A 17 -2.31 52.72 -2.74
CA GLY A 17 -2.30 53.52 -3.97
C GLY A 17 -1.28 53.03 -5.00
N VAL A 18 -0.08 52.61 -4.56
CA VAL A 18 0.94 52.02 -5.44
C VAL A 18 0.50 50.63 -5.97
N LEU A 19 -0.11 49.81 -5.13
CA LEU A 19 -0.60 48.48 -5.53
C LEU A 19 -1.75 48.58 -6.54
N VAL A 20 -2.68 49.53 -6.36
CA VAL A 20 -3.80 49.74 -7.32
C VAL A 20 -3.25 50.35 -8.62
N GLY A 21 -2.25 51.23 -8.58
CA GLY A 21 -1.57 51.78 -9.75
C GLY A 21 -0.86 50.70 -10.58
N LEU A 22 -0.19 49.72 -9.91
CA LEU A 22 0.45 48.59 -10.57
C LEU A 22 -0.59 47.62 -11.22
N LEU A 23 -1.71 47.38 -10.56
CA LEU A 23 -2.81 46.55 -11.12
C LEU A 23 -3.42 47.17 -12.37
N LEU A 24 -3.59 48.50 -12.42
CA LEU A 24 -4.18 49.20 -13.58
C LEU A 24 -3.21 49.33 -14.77
N THR A 25 -1.91 49.15 -14.58
CA THR A 25 -0.91 49.17 -15.67
C THR A 25 -0.75 47.81 -16.34
N VAL A 26 -1.12 46.69 -15.68
CA VAL A 26 -1.04 45.33 -16.25
C VAL A 26 -2.18 45.06 -17.28
N GLU A 27 -3.31 45.75 -17.20
CA GLU A 27 -4.43 45.51 -18.10
C GLU A 27 -4.32 46.17 -19.50
N ARG A 28 -3.26 46.95 -19.79
CA ARG A 28 -3.16 47.72 -21.05
C ARG A 28 -2.28 47.10 -22.16
N SER A 29 -1.88 45.85 -22.07
CA SER A 29 -0.96 45.24 -23.05
C SER A 29 -1.53 44.05 -23.80
N ALA A 30 -2.86 43.91 -23.95
CA ALA A 30 -3.47 42.88 -24.79
C ALA A 30 -4.09 43.51 -26.06
N GLN A 31 -3.35 43.54 -27.17
CA GLN A 31 -3.92 43.79 -28.51
C GLN A 31 -4.67 42.55 -28.97
N PRO A 32 -5.91 42.69 -29.50
CA PRO A 32 -6.63 41.56 -30.08
C PRO A 32 -6.05 41.19 -31.46
N ALA A 33 -5.66 39.94 -31.60
CA ALA A 33 -5.30 39.34 -32.89
C ALA A 33 -6.58 39.14 -33.73
N ALA A 34 -6.49 39.52 -35.00
CA ALA A 34 -7.58 39.44 -35.98
C ALA A 34 -8.09 37.99 -36.18
N GLN A 35 -9.39 37.80 -36.09
CA GLN A 35 -10.08 36.55 -36.41
C GLN A 35 -10.16 36.35 -37.91
N ALA A 36 -9.68 35.22 -38.39
CA ALA A 36 -9.94 34.72 -39.74
C ALA A 36 -11.32 34.00 -39.79
N PRO A 37 -12.04 34.02 -40.90
CA PRO A 37 -13.42 33.52 -40.98
C PRO A 37 -13.47 31.99 -40.94
N ILE A 38 -14.35 31.45 -40.08
CA ILE A 38 -14.67 30.03 -39.96
C ILE A 38 -15.54 29.62 -41.18
N ALA A 39 -15.01 28.75 -42.02
CA ALA A 39 -15.79 28.03 -43.02
C ALA A 39 -16.58 26.90 -42.35
N ALA A 40 -17.90 26.96 -42.47
CA ALA A 40 -18.78 25.89 -42.01
C ALA A 40 -18.65 24.67 -42.96
N ALA A 41 -18.14 23.55 -42.40
CA ALA A 41 -18.26 22.24 -43.02
C ALA A 41 -19.19 21.38 -42.19
N SER A 42 -20.39 21.16 -42.71
CA SER A 42 -21.34 20.15 -42.24
C SER A 42 -20.88 18.80 -42.78
N ASP A 43 -20.44 17.92 -41.86
CA ASP A 43 -20.33 16.49 -42.19
C ASP A 43 -20.85 15.64 -41.04
N THR A 44 -21.96 14.97 -41.28
CA THR A 44 -22.62 14.00 -40.43
C THR A 44 -22.01 12.64 -40.71
N GLY A 45 -20.91 12.35 -40.03
CA GLY A 45 -20.32 11.03 -40.03
C GLY A 45 -20.13 10.52 -38.60
N ALA A 46 -20.77 9.40 -38.26
CA ALA A 46 -20.52 8.72 -36.99
C ALA A 46 -19.02 8.40 -36.83
N PRO A 47 -18.40 8.63 -35.67
CA PRO A 47 -16.98 8.37 -35.51
C PRO A 47 -16.70 6.88 -35.61
N ALA A 48 -15.87 6.49 -36.59
CA ALA A 48 -15.31 5.17 -36.67
C ALA A 48 -14.46 4.91 -35.41
N ILE A 49 -14.70 3.77 -34.80
CA ILE A 49 -13.93 3.30 -33.63
C ILE A 49 -12.51 3.01 -34.10
N THR A 50 -11.60 3.95 -33.83
CA THR A 50 -10.20 3.81 -34.17
C THR A 50 -9.48 3.26 -32.93
N GLU A 51 -8.85 2.10 -33.09
CA GLU A 51 -7.85 1.59 -32.16
C GLU A 51 -6.84 2.71 -31.87
N ILE A 52 -6.57 3.01 -30.60
CA ILE A 52 -5.64 4.11 -30.23
C ILE A 52 -4.24 3.70 -30.65
N ALA A 53 -3.87 4.10 -31.86
CA ALA A 53 -2.55 3.80 -32.45
C ALA A 53 -1.43 4.43 -31.63
N ASP A 54 -0.31 3.70 -31.60
CA ASP A 54 0.94 4.10 -30.95
C ASP A 54 1.37 5.52 -31.40
N LEU A 55 1.56 6.40 -30.40
CA LEU A 55 1.93 7.79 -30.64
C LEU A 55 3.33 7.92 -31.21
N ARG A 56 3.45 8.42 -32.41
CA ARG A 56 4.72 9.00 -32.88
C ARG A 56 4.98 10.30 -32.11
N PRO A 57 6.21 10.52 -31.57
CA PRO A 57 6.53 11.78 -30.88
C PRO A 57 6.27 12.98 -31.82
N SER A 58 5.68 14.04 -31.28
CA SER A 58 5.54 15.31 -31.99
C SER A 58 6.93 15.81 -32.43
N PRO A 59 7.11 16.41 -33.63
CA PRO A 59 8.39 16.89 -34.14
C PRO A 59 9.07 17.97 -33.29
N GLN A 60 8.42 18.50 -32.27
CA GLN A 60 8.91 19.59 -31.40
C GLN A 60 9.36 19.15 -30.00
N GLY A 61 9.54 17.86 -29.72
CA GLY A 61 10.23 17.38 -28.51
C GLY A 61 9.50 17.54 -27.18
N SER A 62 8.34 18.18 -27.11
CA SER A 62 7.55 18.29 -25.88
C SER A 62 6.36 17.33 -25.90
N VAL A 63 6.20 16.59 -24.78
CA VAL A 63 5.02 15.72 -24.58
C VAL A 63 3.79 16.58 -24.34
N ASN A 64 2.77 16.49 -25.21
CA ASN A 64 1.50 17.16 -25.00
C ASN A 64 0.52 16.23 -24.28
N PHE A 65 0.43 16.35 -22.95
CA PHE A 65 -0.50 15.56 -22.17
C PHE A 65 -1.97 15.91 -22.39
N ALA A 66 -2.29 17.10 -22.92
CA ALA A 66 -3.66 17.44 -23.28
C ALA A 66 -4.19 16.53 -24.41
N ASP A 67 -3.38 16.29 -25.46
CA ASP A 67 -3.74 15.39 -26.55
C ASP A 67 -3.82 13.92 -26.08
N ILE A 68 -2.94 13.51 -25.16
CA ILE A 68 -2.96 12.17 -24.55
C ILE A 68 -4.23 12.00 -23.74
N ALA A 69 -4.57 12.96 -22.88
CA ALA A 69 -5.78 12.93 -22.06
C ALA A 69 -7.05 12.91 -22.92
N ALA A 70 -7.13 13.76 -23.94
CA ALA A 70 -8.29 13.80 -24.85
C ALA A 70 -8.58 12.45 -25.51
N ARG A 71 -7.55 11.72 -25.90
CA ARG A 71 -7.68 10.36 -26.48
C ARG A 71 -8.01 9.30 -25.44
N MET A 72 -7.49 9.43 -24.22
CA MET A 72 -7.74 8.46 -23.16
C MET A 72 -9.11 8.65 -22.51
N ASN A 73 -9.63 9.88 -22.46
CA ASN A 73 -10.89 10.20 -21.80
C ASN A 73 -12.07 9.31 -22.17
N PRO A 74 -12.27 8.89 -23.46
CA PRO A 74 -13.36 7.98 -23.78
C PRO A 74 -13.31 6.62 -23.08
N ALA A 75 -12.13 6.17 -22.70
CA ALA A 75 -11.94 4.90 -21.98
C ALA A 75 -12.00 5.07 -20.45
N VAL A 76 -11.96 6.30 -19.92
CA VAL A 76 -12.00 6.57 -18.47
C VAL A 76 -13.46 6.78 -18.04
N VAL A 77 -13.85 6.13 -16.97
CA VAL A 77 -15.24 6.10 -16.51
C VAL A 77 -15.35 6.49 -15.04
N ASN A 78 -16.47 7.09 -14.66
CA ASN A 78 -16.84 7.25 -13.26
C ASN A 78 -17.56 5.97 -12.77
N ILE A 79 -17.28 5.58 -11.53
CA ILE A 79 -17.91 4.44 -10.87
C ILE A 79 -18.60 4.92 -9.61
N ASP A 80 -19.93 4.71 -9.55
CA ASP A 80 -20.74 4.91 -8.36
C ASP A 80 -21.06 3.56 -7.72
N ALA A 81 -20.54 3.36 -6.51
CA ALA A 81 -20.76 2.18 -5.69
C ALA A 81 -21.79 2.48 -4.60
N THR A 82 -22.87 1.72 -4.53
CA THR A 82 -23.91 1.89 -3.51
C THR A 82 -23.95 0.67 -2.61
N ALA A 83 -23.77 0.87 -1.29
CA ALA A 83 -23.88 -0.16 -0.26
C ALA A 83 -25.03 0.17 0.71
N ARG A 84 -25.59 -0.84 1.38
CA ARG A 84 -26.59 -0.63 2.46
C ARG A 84 -25.99 0.12 3.65
N GLY A 85 -26.82 0.89 4.33
CA GLY A 85 -26.44 1.57 5.58
C GLY A 85 -25.99 0.58 6.68
N ARG A 86 -25.14 1.05 7.59
CA ARG A 86 -24.55 0.21 8.68
C ARG A 86 -25.58 -0.54 9.53
N ARG A 87 -26.77 0.03 9.72
CA ARG A 87 -27.82 -0.57 10.56
C ARG A 87 -28.44 -1.79 9.92
N ALA A 88 -28.69 -1.76 8.62
CA ALA A 88 -29.21 -2.92 7.87
C ALA A 88 -28.21 -4.09 7.90
N ARG A 89 -26.92 -3.81 7.84
CA ARG A 89 -25.87 -4.84 7.91
C ARG A 89 -25.78 -5.46 9.31
N ARG A 90 -25.81 -4.65 10.39
CA ARG A 90 -25.83 -5.17 11.78
C ARG A 90 -27.08 -5.98 12.09
N LEU A 91 -28.25 -5.61 11.61
CA LEU A 91 -29.50 -6.37 11.82
C LEU A 91 -29.47 -7.75 11.14
N ILE A 92 -28.74 -7.88 10.04
CA ILE A 92 -28.54 -9.15 9.34
C ILE A 92 -27.49 -10.01 10.07
N GLU A 93 -26.40 -9.42 10.56
CA GLU A 93 -25.31 -10.11 11.26
C GLU A 93 -25.65 -10.50 12.71
N GLU A 94 -26.45 -9.71 13.44
CA GLU A 94 -26.76 -9.91 14.86
C GLU A 94 -28.09 -10.62 15.16
N GLY A 95 -28.76 -11.15 14.15
CA GLY A 95 -29.97 -11.97 14.37
C GLY A 95 -31.09 -11.27 15.15
N GLY A 96 -31.24 -9.96 15.00
CA GLY A 96 -32.44 -9.24 15.43
C GLY A 96 -32.53 -8.84 16.92
N ARG A 97 -31.43 -8.78 17.66
CA ARG A 97 -31.48 -8.27 19.07
C ARG A 97 -31.49 -6.74 19.11
N ARG A 98 -32.58 -6.23 19.69
CA ARG A 98 -32.85 -4.80 19.93
C ARG A 98 -31.92 -4.24 21.01
N GLY A 99 -31.12 -3.23 20.69
CA GLY A 99 -30.39 -2.37 21.62
C GLY A 99 -30.75 -0.89 21.43
N ALA A 100 -30.98 -0.23 22.55
CA ALA A 100 -31.52 1.09 22.87
C ALA A 100 -31.47 2.23 21.83
N ASP A 101 -32.59 2.91 21.77
CA ASP A 101 -33.04 4.00 20.92
C ASP A 101 -32.42 5.36 21.26
N ASP A 102 -31.59 5.91 20.38
CA ASP A 102 -31.40 7.35 20.27
C ASP A 102 -32.16 7.89 19.04
N PRO A 103 -33.20 8.78 19.25
CA PRO A 103 -34.05 9.27 18.17
C PRO A 103 -33.32 10.17 17.14
N PHE A 104 -32.14 10.72 17.49
CA PHE A 104 -31.35 11.58 16.60
C PHE A 104 -30.39 10.80 15.70
N ASP A 105 -29.97 9.59 16.10
CA ASP A 105 -29.09 8.72 15.33
C ASP A 105 -29.84 7.97 14.19
N ARG A 106 -31.19 8.00 14.23
CA ARG A 106 -32.06 7.25 13.31
C ARG A 106 -32.05 7.73 11.86
N ARG A 107 -31.74 9.01 11.58
CA ARG A 107 -31.87 9.57 10.22
C ARG A 107 -30.61 9.36 9.33
N GLY A 108 -29.45 9.07 9.90
CA GLY A 108 -28.18 8.91 9.15
C GLY A 108 -27.72 7.45 8.96
N ALA A 109 -28.15 6.53 9.86
CA ALA A 109 -27.62 5.17 9.91
C ALA A 109 -28.20 4.22 8.84
N ASP A 110 -29.38 4.52 8.30
CA ASP A 110 -30.08 3.70 7.29
C ASP A 110 -29.90 4.23 5.85
N ALA A 111 -29.28 5.40 5.67
CA ALA A 111 -29.02 5.93 4.33
C ALA A 111 -27.99 5.06 3.58
N PRO A 112 -28.24 4.71 2.31
CA PRO A 112 -27.27 4.01 1.49
C PRO A 112 -25.95 4.78 1.44
N ARG A 113 -24.84 4.10 1.69
CA ARG A 113 -23.52 4.68 1.48
C ARG A 113 -23.20 4.70 0.01
N ARG A 114 -22.80 5.86 -0.50
CA ARG A 114 -22.31 6.04 -1.86
C ARG A 114 -20.81 6.24 -1.81
N GLY A 115 -20.07 5.37 -2.48
CA GLY A 115 -18.66 5.56 -2.82
C GLY A 115 -18.58 5.98 -4.29
N THR A 116 -17.67 6.88 -4.60
CA THR A 116 -17.38 7.31 -5.96
C THR A 116 -15.91 7.13 -6.25
N GLY A 117 -15.59 6.57 -7.40
CA GLY A 117 -14.24 6.39 -7.90
C GLY A 117 -14.16 6.45 -9.41
N THR A 118 -13.01 6.15 -9.92
CA THR A 118 -12.72 6.09 -11.35
C THR A 118 -12.37 4.66 -11.76
N GLY A 119 -12.57 4.33 -13.02
CA GLY A 119 -12.07 3.13 -13.67
C GLY A 119 -11.66 3.43 -15.10
N PHE A 120 -11.11 2.45 -15.77
CA PHE A 120 -10.85 2.54 -17.21
C PHE A 120 -11.14 1.22 -17.90
N ILE A 121 -11.74 1.31 -19.08
CA ILE A 121 -12.10 0.18 -19.92
C ILE A 121 -10.84 -0.39 -20.56
N ILE A 122 -10.66 -1.70 -20.53
CA ILE A 122 -9.44 -2.39 -20.99
C ILE A 122 -9.63 -3.24 -22.24
N ASP A 123 -10.88 -3.44 -22.66
CA ASP A 123 -11.22 -4.18 -23.89
C ASP A 123 -12.57 -3.74 -24.46
N PRO A 124 -12.86 -4.06 -25.75
CA PRO A 124 -14.11 -3.70 -26.41
C PRO A 124 -15.36 -4.30 -25.76
N ASP A 125 -15.21 -5.37 -24.98
CA ASP A 125 -16.31 -6.05 -24.29
C ASP A 125 -16.79 -5.31 -23.05
N GLY A 126 -16.12 -4.21 -22.66
CA GLY A 126 -16.48 -3.36 -21.53
C GLY A 126 -15.99 -3.89 -20.18
N ASN A 127 -14.90 -4.63 -20.15
CA ASN A 127 -14.19 -4.92 -18.90
C ASN A 127 -13.46 -3.67 -18.43
N ILE A 128 -13.59 -3.35 -17.12
CA ILE A 128 -13.05 -2.14 -16.48
C ILE A 128 -12.13 -2.55 -15.35
N LEU A 129 -10.93 -2.01 -15.32
CA LEU A 129 -10.05 -2.04 -14.15
C LEU A 129 -10.33 -0.84 -13.25
N THR A 130 -10.33 -1.10 -11.95
CA THR A 130 -10.43 -0.11 -10.87
C THR A 130 -9.76 -0.65 -9.60
N ASN A 131 -9.83 0.07 -8.48
CA ASN A 131 -9.38 -0.43 -7.19
C ASN A 131 -10.45 -1.28 -6.51
N HIS A 132 -9.98 -2.23 -5.65
CA HIS A 132 -10.87 -3.03 -4.81
C HIS A 132 -11.66 -2.14 -3.84
N HIS A 133 -11.01 -1.18 -3.16
CA HIS A 133 -11.66 -0.29 -2.19
C HIS A 133 -12.77 0.57 -2.80
N VAL A 134 -12.77 0.84 -4.12
CA VAL A 134 -13.84 1.58 -4.83
C VAL A 134 -15.12 0.77 -4.88
N ILE A 135 -15.02 -0.56 -4.97
CA ILE A 135 -16.19 -1.45 -5.11
C ILE A 135 -16.49 -2.25 -3.84
N GLU A 136 -15.69 -2.10 -2.79
CA GLU A 136 -15.82 -2.88 -1.56
C GLU A 136 -17.20 -2.71 -0.92
N GLY A 137 -17.87 -3.83 -0.66
CA GLY A 137 -19.20 -3.86 -0.06
C GLY A 137 -20.32 -3.29 -0.92
N ALA A 138 -20.07 -2.95 -2.18
CA ALA A 138 -21.09 -2.44 -3.09
C ALA A 138 -22.11 -3.53 -3.45
N GLU A 139 -23.41 -3.22 -3.31
CA GLU A 139 -24.51 -4.07 -3.76
C GLU A 139 -24.98 -3.69 -5.18
N ARG A 140 -24.70 -2.45 -5.59
CA ARG A 140 -24.99 -1.95 -6.92
C ARG A 140 -23.85 -1.07 -7.39
N LEU A 141 -23.38 -1.36 -8.61
CA LEU A 141 -22.41 -0.55 -9.33
C LEU A 141 -23.07 0.11 -10.53
N THR A 142 -22.81 1.40 -10.69
CA THR A 142 -23.24 2.19 -11.84
C THR A 142 -22.00 2.86 -12.43
N VAL A 143 -21.83 2.74 -13.74
CA VAL A 143 -20.72 3.31 -14.49
C VAL A 143 -21.23 4.39 -15.41
N LYS A 144 -20.68 5.60 -15.32
CA LYS A 144 -20.93 6.69 -16.25
C LYS A 144 -19.79 6.81 -17.23
N LEU A 145 -20.11 6.67 -18.51
CA LEU A 145 -19.17 6.77 -19.62
C LEU A 145 -18.95 8.24 -20.03
N ALA A 146 -17.87 8.51 -20.76
CA ALA A 146 -17.54 9.83 -21.27
C ALA A 146 -18.61 10.41 -22.23
N ASP A 147 -19.34 9.55 -22.93
CA ASP A 147 -20.45 9.94 -23.83
C ASP A 147 -21.76 10.25 -23.08
N GLY A 148 -21.75 10.21 -21.74
CA GLY A 148 -22.89 10.51 -20.87
C GLY A 148 -23.78 9.29 -20.57
N ARG A 149 -23.61 8.15 -21.23
CA ARG A 149 -24.37 6.94 -20.92
C ARG A 149 -24.06 6.48 -19.48
N THR A 150 -25.11 6.10 -18.78
CA THR A 150 -25.03 5.51 -17.45
C THR A 150 -25.47 4.05 -17.53
N LEU A 151 -24.56 3.15 -17.24
CA LEU A 151 -24.76 1.71 -17.37
C LEU A 151 -24.58 1.02 -16.03
N ARG A 152 -25.30 -0.08 -15.82
CA ARG A 152 -25.03 -1.00 -14.71
C ARG A 152 -23.72 -1.73 -14.98
N ALA A 153 -22.99 -2.06 -13.90
CA ALA A 153 -21.85 -2.94 -13.98
C ALA A 153 -21.96 -4.06 -12.93
N ASP A 154 -21.38 -5.20 -13.28
CA ASP A 154 -21.28 -6.35 -12.39
C ASP A 154 -19.81 -6.59 -12.02
N VAL A 155 -19.55 -7.03 -10.78
CA VAL A 155 -18.21 -7.42 -10.33
C VAL A 155 -17.84 -8.73 -11.00
N VAL A 156 -16.76 -8.74 -11.77
CA VAL A 156 -16.17 -9.96 -12.35
C VAL A 156 -15.26 -10.63 -11.34
N GLY A 157 -14.46 -9.87 -10.64
CA GLY A 157 -13.58 -10.36 -9.59
C GLY A 157 -12.80 -9.24 -8.91
N SER A 158 -12.24 -9.55 -7.74
CA SER A 158 -11.42 -8.60 -7.01
C SER A 158 -10.29 -9.26 -6.22
N ASP A 159 -9.28 -8.47 -5.96
CA ASP A 159 -8.07 -8.83 -5.22
C ASP A 159 -7.82 -7.77 -4.14
N PRO A 160 -8.28 -8.01 -2.90
CA PRO A 160 -8.07 -7.08 -1.79
C PRO A 160 -6.59 -6.87 -1.46
N ASP A 161 -5.75 -7.90 -1.60
CA ASP A 161 -4.32 -7.85 -1.23
C ASP A 161 -3.52 -6.85 -2.08
N THR A 162 -3.92 -6.63 -3.35
CA THR A 162 -3.25 -5.70 -4.27
C THR A 162 -4.11 -4.51 -4.65
N ASP A 163 -5.28 -4.37 -4.02
CA ASP A 163 -6.25 -3.30 -4.27
C ASP A 163 -6.68 -3.21 -5.75
N ILE A 164 -6.90 -4.36 -6.41
CA ILE A 164 -7.31 -4.43 -7.81
C ILE A 164 -8.72 -5.03 -7.91
N ALA A 165 -9.57 -4.45 -8.77
CA ALA A 165 -10.86 -5.01 -9.12
C ALA A 165 -11.11 -4.96 -10.63
N LEU A 166 -11.83 -5.98 -11.11
CA LEU A 166 -12.32 -6.09 -12.46
C LEU A 166 -13.85 -6.09 -12.41
N ILE A 167 -14.47 -5.12 -13.10
CA ILE A 167 -15.92 -5.04 -13.26
C ILE A 167 -16.24 -5.05 -14.75
N LYS A 168 -17.48 -5.36 -15.11
CA LYS A 168 -17.95 -5.40 -16.49
C LYS A 168 -19.22 -4.59 -16.63
N VAL A 169 -19.26 -3.67 -17.60
CA VAL A 169 -20.50 -2.94 -17.94
C VAL A 169 -21.48 -3.86 -18.65
N VAL A 170 -22.76 -3.68 -18.31
CA VAL A 170 -23.88 -4.37 -18.94
C VAL A 170 -24.52 -3.41 -19.95
N GLY A 171 -24.24 -3.63 -21.23
CA GLY A 171 -24.76 -2.75 -22.30
C GLY A 171 -24.18 -3.08 -23.66
N PRO A 172 -24.73 -2.44 -24.72
CA PRO A 172 -24.23 -2.66 -26.08
C PRO A 172 -22.85 -2.02 -26.28
N GLY A 173 -21.88 -2.82 -26.77
CA GLY A 173 -20.57 -2.38 -27.22
C GLY A 173 -20.52 -2.12 -28.74
N PRO A 174 -19.33 -1.98 -29.31
CA PRO A 174 -18.03 -2.03 -28.66
C PRO A 174 -17.71 -0.76 -27.85
N PHE A 175 -16.90 -0.92 -26.78
CA PHE A 175 -16.51 0.19 -25.94
C PHE A 175 -15.11 0.70 -26.30
N PRO A 176 -14.85 2.04 -26.24
CA PRO A 176 -13.51 2.59 -26.31
C PRO A 176 -12.68 2.08 -25.13
N HIS A 177 -11.43 1.70 -25.37
CA HIS A 177 -10.61 1.07 -24.35
C HIS A 177 -9.17 1.58 -24.34
N ALA A 178 -8.53 1.49 -23.18
CA ALA A 178 -7.18 1.95 -22.93
C ALA A 178 -6.15 0.89 -23.35
N VAL A 179 -5.02 1.34 -23.88
CA VAL A 179 -3.86 0.49 -24.16
C VAL A 179 -3.07 0.30 -22.85
N LEU A 180 -2.87 -0.94 -22.45
CA LEU A 180 -2.04 -1.26 -21.28
C LEU A 180 -0.55 -1.26 -21.67
N GLY A 181 0.25 -0.48 -20.94
CA GLY A 181 1.71 -0.42 -21.09
C GLY A 181 2.45 -1.51 -20.32
N ASP A 182 3.73 -1.33 -20.12
CA ASP A 182 4.62 -2.23 -19.37
C ASP A 182 5.29 -1.46 -18.22
N SER A 183 4.83 -1.71 -16.98
CA SER A 183 5.36 -1.03 -15.80
C SER A 183 6.76 -1.50 -15.38
N SER A 184 7.26 -2.63 -15.90
CA SER A 184 8.62 -3.08 -15.63
C SER A 184 9.70 -2.25 -16.34
N ARG A 185 9.30 -1.46 -17.33
CA ARG A 185 10.18 -0.59 -18.12
C ARG A 185 10.23 0.85 -17.63
N LEU A 186 9.48 1.17 -16.57
CA LEU A 186 9.45 2.51 -16.00
C LEU A 186 10.79 2.88 -15.36
N ARG A 187 11.11 4.15 -15.44
CA ARG A 187 12.28 4.74 -14.77
C ARG A 187 11.83 5.94 -13.94
N VAL A 188 12.50 6.15 -12.82
CA VAL A 188 12.33 7.37 -12.01
C VAL A 188 12.67 8.59 -12.88
N GLY A 189 11.85 9.64 -12.78
CA GLY A 189 11.96 10.86 -13.58
C GLY A 189 11.16 10.83 -14.89
N GLU A 190 10.58 9.72 -15.31
CA GLU A 190 9.71 9.70 -16.50
C GLU A 190 8.39 10.43 -16.21
N TRP A 191 7.96 11.22 -17.19
CA TRP A 191 6.70 11.95 -17.14
C TRP A 191 5.50 11.00 -17.13
N VAL A 192 4.54 11.31 -16.28
CA VAL A 192 3.29 10.58 -16.14
C VAL A 192 2.10 11.53 -15.99
N CYS A 193 0.93 11.03 -16.34
CA CYS A 193 -0.33 11.74 -16.22
C CYS A 193 -1.33 10.83 -15.49
N ALA A 194 -1.95 11.34 -14.44
CA ALA A 194 -3.06 10.67 -13.76
C ALA A 194 -4.38 11.28 -14.26
N ILE A 195 -5.33 10.42 -14.63
CA ILE A 195 -6.67 10.82 -15.03
C ILE A 195 -7.68 10.24 -14.04
N GLY A 196 -8.63 11.10 -13.63
CA GLY A 196 -9.77 10.72 -12.81
C GLY A 196 -11.05 11.31 -13.34
N ASN A 197 -12.19 10.77 -12.88
CA ASN A 197 -13.53 11.29 -13.19
C ASN A 197 -14.38 11.32 -11.90
N PRO A 198 -14.01 12.17 -10.91
CA PRO A 198 -14.57 12.09 -9.56
C PRO A 198 -16.05 12.42 -9.48
N LEU A 199 -16.57 13.28 -10.33
CA LEU A 199 -17.94 13.80 -10.25
C LEU A 199 -18.78 13.47 -11.49
N ALA A 200 -18.22 12.70 -12.42
CA ALA A 200 -18.87 12.32 -13.68
C ALA A 200 -19.27 13.51 -14.58
N TYR A 201 -18.74 14.71 -14.33
CA TYR A 201 -19.00 15.91 -15.14
C TYR A 201 -17.82 16.24 -16.04
N GLU A 202 -16.58 16.19 -15.49
CA GLU A 202 -15.35 16.49 -16.20
C GLU A 202 -14.22 15.60 -15.72
N HIS A 203 -13.34 15.23 -16.63
CA HIS A 203 -12.14 14.48 -16.31
C HIS A 203 -11.12 15.41 -15.63
N THR A 204 -10.58 14.98 -14.50
CA THR A 204 -9.47 15.65 -13.84
C THR A 204 -8.17 15.05 -14.37
N VAL A 205 -7.28 15.89 -14.86
CA VAL A 205 -5.98 15.51 -15.42
C VAL A 205 -4.89 16.17 -14.59
N THR A 206 -3.99 15.38 -14.05
CA THR A 206 -2.81 15.88 -13.31
C THR A 206 -1.54 15.29 -13.90
N VAL A 207 -0.46 16.07 -13.96
CA VAL A 207 0.81 15.68 -14.57
C VAL A 207 1.91 15.75 -13.52
N GLY A 208 2.82 14.81 -13.58
CA GLY A 208 3.98 14.73 -12.70
C GLY A 208 5.02 13.74 -13.26
N VAL A 209 5.87 13.23 -12.40
CA VAL A 209 6.89 12.24 -12.77
C VAL A 209 6.80 10.99 -11.90
N VAL A 210 7.40 9.91 -12.32
CA VAL A 210 7.67 8.76 -11.47
C VAL A 210 8.73 9.16 -10.47
N SER A 211 8.36 9.25 -9.18
CA SER A 211 9.26 9.66 -8.10
C SER A 211 10.00 8.48 -7.49
N PHE A 212 9.37 7.29 -7.44
CA PHE A 212 9.96 6.04 -6.94
C PHE A 212 9.17 4.83 -7.47
N ILE A 213 9.82 3.67 -7.52
CA ILE A 213 9.21 2.39 -7.93
C ILE A 213 9.45 1.35 -6.85
N GLY A 214 8.39 0.67 -6.40
CA GLY A 214 8.49 -0.39 -5.40
C GLY A 214 8.23 0.06 -3.96
N ARG A 215 7.41 1.12 -3.74
CA ARG A 215 7.02 1.53 -2.38
C ARG A 215 6.16 0.47 -1.70
N LYS A 216 6.42 0.32 -0.40
CA LYS A 216 5.67 -0.53 0.53
C LYS A 216 4.81 0.36 1.41
N LEU A 217 3.51 0.11 1.50
CA LEU A 217 2.56 0.98 2.19
C LEU A 217 1.70 0.22 3.20
N PHE A 218 1.04 -0.86 2.76
CA PHE A 218 0.02 -1.59 3.54
C PHE A 218 0.44 -3.02 3.83
N ASP A 219 0.81 -3.78 2.79
CA ASP A 219 1.36 -5.13 2.92
C ASP A 219 2.78 -5.14 2.36
N PRO A 220 3.82 -5.06 3.21
CA PRO A 220 5.22 -5.07 2.76
C PRO A 220 5.56 -6.27 1.87
N SER A 221 4.79 -7.35 1.95
CA SER A 221 5.04 -8.58 1.20
C SER A 221 4.57 -8.53 -0.26
N LEU A 222 3.49 -7.80 -0.55
CA LEU A 222 2.89 -7.73 -1.89
C LEU A 222 2.94 -6.35 -2.52
N ASP A 223 3.13 -5.31 -1.72
CA ASP A 223 3.19 -3.93 -2.21
C ASP A 223 4.37 -3.68 -3.13
N ASN A 224 4.08 -3.00 -4.22
CA ASN A 224 5.07 -2.59 -5.22
C ASN A 224 4.64 -1.29 -5.90
N TYR A 225 4.17 -0.30 -5.11
CA TYR A 225 3.57 0.92 -5.66
C TYR A 225 4.56 1.77 -6.46
N ILE A 226 4.05 2.36 -7.55
CA ILE A 226 4.68 3.49 -8.24
C ILE A 226 4.34 4.73 -7.44
N GLN A 227 5.35 5.48 -6.99
CA GLN A 227 5.19 6.78 -6.39
C GLN A 227 5.29 7.87 -7.45
N THR A 228 4.41 8.87 -7.39
CA THR A 228 4.39 10.02 -8.30
C THR A 228 4.05 11.30 -7.53
N ASP A 229 4.49 12.44 -8.04
CA ASP A 229 4.06 13.78 -7.61
C ASP A 229 2.90 14.32 -8.46
N ALA A 230 2.45 13.60 -9.47
CA ALA A 230 1.14 13.86 -10.09
C ALA A 230 0.06 13.81 -9.00
N ALA A 231 -0.75 14.87 -8.90
CA ALA A 231 -1.72 14.98 -7.81
C ALA A 231 -2.76 13.85 -7.90
N ILE A 232 -2.75 12.96 -6.92
CA ILE A 232 -3.78 11.96 -6.69
C ILE A 232 -4.67 12.48 -5.57
N SER A 233 -5.98 12.42 -5.74
CA SER A 233 -6.97 12.89 -4.77
C SER A 233 -8.21 12.02 -4.79
N PHE A 234 -9.17 12.30 -3.88
CA PHE A 234 -10.46 11.63 -3.91
C PHE A 234 -11.09 11.74 -5.30
N GLY A 235 -11.47 10.58 -5.86
CA GLY A 235 -12.07 10.45 -7.17
C GLY A 235 -11.10 10.06 -8.29
N ASN A 236 -9.78 10.22 -8.15
CA ASN A 236 -8.83 9.68 -9.12
C ASN A 236 -8.53 8.19 -8.85
N SER A 237 -8.83 7.69 -7.64
CA SER A 237 -8.64 6.28 -7.27
C SER A 237 -9.36 5.35 -8.25
N GLY A 238 -8.65 4.33 -8.73
CA GLY A 238 -9.10 3.40 -9.76
C GLY A 238 -8.87 3.88 -11.19
N GLY A 239 -8.57 5.17 -11.40
CA GLY A 239 -8.24 5.74 -12.70
C GLY A 239 -6.84 5.37 -13.19
N PRO A 240 -6.55 5.59 -14.48
CA PRO A 240 -5.25 5.23 -15.05
C PRO A 240 -4.15 6.24 -14.71
N LEU A 241 -2.94 5.73 -14.43
CA LEU A 241 -1.68 6.45 -14.54
C LEU A 241 -1.07 6.13 -15.91
N ILE A 242 -0.76 7.17 -16.70
CA ILE A 242 -0.44 7.04 -18.12
C ILE A 242 0.97 7.59 -18.38
N ASN A 243 1.73 6.93 -19.24
CA ASN A 243 3.03 7.43 -19.70
C ASN A 243 2.90 8.43 -20.87
N SER A 244 4.03 8.99 -21.29
CA SER A 244 4.11 9.93 -22.45
C SER A 244 3.69 9.33 -23.80
N ARG A 245 3.50 8.02 -23.90
CA ARG A 245 2.99 7.33 -25.09
C ARG A 245 1.48 7.10 -25.07
N GLY A 246 0.78 7.53 -24.00
CA GLY A 246 -0.64 7.28 -23.82
C GLY A 246 -1.00 5.86 -23.35
N GLN A 247 -0.02 5.11 -22.83
CA GLN A 247 -0.24 3.75 -22.32
C GLN A 247 -0.43 3.78 -20.82
N VAL A 248 -1.36 2.98 -20.31
CA VAL A 248 -1.61 2.83 -18.86
C VAL A 248 -0.46 2.04 -18.25
N ILE A 249 0.25 2.64 -17.28
CA ILE A 249 1.37 2.04 -16.56
C ILE A 249 1.04 1.76 -15.09
N GLY A 250 -0.10 2.24 -14.61
CA GLY A 250 -0.56 1.99 -13.24
C GLY A 250 -2.03 2.33 -13.04
N ILE A 251 -2.56 1.93 -11.88
CA ILE A 251 -3.90 2.25 -11.39
C ILE A 251 -3.72 3.17 -10.18
N ASN A 252 -4.20 4.41 -10.26
CA ASN A 252 -4.12 5.37 -9.15
C ASN A 252 -4.86 4.79 -7.93
N SER A 253 -4.24 4.78 -6.74
CA SER A 253 -4.82 4.11 -5.58
C SER A 253 -4.90 5.00 -4.35
N ALA A 254 -3.78 5.48 -3.83
CA ALA A 254 -3.70 6.09 -2.52
C ALA A 254 -2.91 7.39 -2.52
N VAL A 255 -3.11 8.18 -1.46
CA VAL A 255 -2.31 9.37 -1.16
C VAL A 255 -1.67 9.21 0.21
N SER A 256 -0.49 9.79 0.40
CA SER A 256 0.13 9.87 1.72
C SER A 256 -0.70 10.77 2.64
N ARG A 257 -1.02 10.28 3.85
CA ARG A 257 -1.62 11.11 4.89
C ARG A 257 -0.60 12.00 5.60
N GLN A 258 0.69 11.71 5.44
CA GLN A 258 1.80 12.37 6.16
C GLN A 258 2.50 13.45 5.33
N ALA A 259 2.32 13.46 4.01
CA ALA A 259 2.95 14.42 3.13
C ALA A 259 2.03 14.81 1.97
N SER A 260 1.96 16.11 1.66
CA SER A 260 1.29 16.62 0.46
C SER A 260 2.10 16.27 -0.79
N ASN A 261 1.40 16.10 -1.92
CA ASN A 261 1.99 15.83 -3.24
C ASN A 261 2.74 14.49 -3.37
N ILE A 262 2.31 13.47 -2.62
CA ILE A 262 2.79 12.10 -2.80
C ILE A 262 1.59 11.22 -3.13
N GLY A 263 1.51 10.80 -4.38
CA GLY A 263 0.54 9.85 -4.90
C GLY A 263 1.15 8.48 -5.14
N PHE A 264 0.30 7.45 -5.10
CA PHE A 264 0.69 6.06 -5.33
C PHE A 264 -0.23 5.41 -6.34
N ALA A 265 0.36 4.58 -7.21
CA ALA A 265 -0.38 3.79 -8.17
C ALA A 265 0.07 2.33 -8.15
N VAL A 266 -0.88 1.41 -8.29
CA VAL A 266 -0.61 -0.03 -8.46
C VAL A 266 -0.02 -0.25 -9.86
N PRO A 267 1.13 -0.91 -10.03
CA PRO A 267 1.73 -1.16 -11.35
C PRO A 267 0.82 -1.98 -12.25
N ILE A 268 0.71 -1.61 -13.53
CA ILE A 268 -0.19 -2.29 -14.46
C ILE A 268 0.17 -3.77 -14.69
N ASN A 269 1.46 -4.13 -14.59
CA ASN A 269 1.87 -5.53 -14.73
C ASN A 269 1.34 -6.39 -13.58
N GLN A 270 1.15 -5.81 -12.38
CA GLN A 270 0.53 -6.51 -11.26
C GLN A 270 -0.95 -6.81 -11.57
N ALA A 271 -1.68 -5.85 -12.15
CA ALA A 271 -3.05 -6.09 -12.61
C ALA A 271 -3.09 -7.16 -13.72
N ARG A 272 -2.18 -7.10 -14.71
CA ARG A 272 -2.10 -8.11 -15.78
C ARG A 272 -1.88 -9.52 -15.26
N ALA A 273 -1.03 -9.69 -14.25
CA ALA A 273 -0.73 -11.00 -13.66
C ALA A 273 -1.98 -11.67 -13.06
N VAL A 274 -2.89 -10.88 -12.49
CA VAL A 274 -4.10 -11.40 -11.83
C VAL A 274 -5.35 -11.44 -12.73
N LEU A 275 -5.36 -10.73 -13.87
CA LEU A 275 -6.54 -10.61 -14.75
C LEU A 275 -7.16 -11.95 -15.13
N LYS A 276 -6.33 -12.96 -15.44
CA LYS A 276 -6.83 -14.29 -15.81
C LYS A 276 -7.63 -14.94 -14.67
N GLN A 277 -7.11 -14.85 -13.45
CA GLN A 277 -7.79 -15.41 -12.27
C GLN A 277 -9.06 -14.62 -11.96
N LEU A 278 -9.03 -13.28 -12.01
CA LEU A 278 -10.22 -12.46 -11.81
C LEU A 278 -11.33 -12.79 -12.82
N LYS A 279 -10.98 -13.02 -14.11
CA LYS A 279 -11.95 -13.40 -15.16
C LYS A 279 -12.51 -14.81 -14.97
N THR A 280 -11.73 -15.78 -14.46
CA THR A 280 -12.13 -17.20 -14.44
C THR A 280 -12.71 -17.67 -13.12
N ILE A 281 -12.19 -17.19 -11.99
CA ILE A 281 -12.58 -17.63 -10.65
C ILE A 281 -13.06 -16.47 -9.75
N GLY A 282 -13.02 -15.23 -10.24
CA GLY A 282 -13.50 -14.06 -9.51
C GLY A 282 -12.61 -13.58 -8.37
N ARG A 283 -11.50 -14.25 -8.11
CA ARG A 283 -10.56 -13.95 -7.04
C ARG A 283 -9.13 -14.31 -7.42
N VAL A 284 -8.18 -13.89 -6.62
CA VAL A 284 -6.77 -14.28 -6.76
C VAL A 284 -6.42 -15.30 -5.69
N GLU A 285 -5.90 -16.44 -6.11
CA GLU A 285 -5.35 -17.48 -5.25
C GLU A 285 -3.83 -17.40 -5.30
N ARG A 286 -3.19 -17.32 -4.12
CA ARG A 286 -1.74 -17.20 -3.99
C ARG A 286 -1.15 -18.38 -3.26
N GLY A 287 -0.01 -18.85 -3.75
CA GLY A 287 0.80 -19.81 -3.02
C GLY A 287 1.26 -19.25 -1.68
N TYR A 288 1.33 -20.12 -0.68
CA TYR A 288 1.68 -19.77 0.69
C TYR A 288 2.51 -20.86 1.33
N ILE A 289 3.56 -20.46 2.06
CA ILE A 289 4.42 -21.40 2.80
C ILE A 289 4.31 -21.21 4.32
N GLY A 290 3.80 -20.09 4.79
CA GLY A 290 3.55 -19.82 6.20
C GLY A 290 4.80 -19.54 7.00
N VAL A 291 5.62 -18.63 6.50
CA VAL A 291 6.81 -18.12 7.20
C VAL A 291 6.82 -16.60 7.17
N THR A 292 7.26 -15.99 8.25
CA THR A 292 7.58 -14.55 8.31
C THR A 292 9.03 -14.37 7.93
N LEU A 293 9.31 -13.44 7.03
CA LEU A 293 10.62 -13.28 6.41
C LEU A 293 11.19 -11.87 6.60
N ARG A 294 12.51 -11.76 6.55
CA ARG A 294 13.23 -10.50 6.39
C ARG A 294 14.49 -10.69 5.54
N ASP A 295 15.06 -9.59 5.07
CA ASP A 295 16.36 -9.63 4.41
C ASP A 295 17.48 -9.90 5.40
N VAL A 296 18.55 -10.54 4.91
CA VAL A 296 19.79 -10.65 5.63
C VAL A 296 20.58 -9.36 5.43
N ASP A 297 20.66 -8.53 6.46
CA ASP A 297 21.51 -7.35 6.49
C ASP A 297 22.90 -7.68 7.07
N PRO A 298 23.90 -6.80 6.97
CA PRO A 298 25.25 -7.05 7.49
C PRO A 298 25.30 -7.33 8.99
N ASP A 299 24.39 -6.70 9.76
CA ASP A 299 24.32 -6.89 11.21
C ASP A 299 23.80 -8.29 11.56
N LEU A 300 22.77 -8.76 10.84
CA LEU A 300 22.29 -10.15 10.95
C LEU A 300 23.34 -11.16 10.48
N GLN A 301 24.02 -10.87 9.38
CA GLN A 301 25.09 -11.72 8.88
C GLN A 301 26.17 -11.92 9.97
N GLN A 302 26.58 -10.83 10.61
CA GLN A 302 27.60 -10.86 11.66
C GLN A 302 27.11 -11.61 12.91
N SER A 303 25.91 -11.27 13.43
CA SER A 303 25.38 -11.83 14.68
C SER A 303 25.07 -13.32 14.56
N LEU A 304 24.51 -13.75 13.43
CA LEU A 304 24.18 -15.14 13.17
C LEU A 304 25.32 -15.94 12.50
N LYS A 305 26.47 -15.30 12.25
CA LYS A 305 27.66 -15.90 11.60
C LYS A 305 27.33 -16.56 10.26
N LEU A 306 26.48 -15.87 9.45
CA LEU A 306 26.07 -16.36 8.15
C LEU A 306 27.21 -16.22 7.14
N THR A 307 27.35 -17.19 6.26
CA THR A 307 28.38 -17.20 5.21
C THR A 307 28.09 -16.21 4.08
N ARG A 308 26.83 -15.74 3.97
CA ARG A 308 26.35 -14.84 2.91
C ARG A 308 25.45 -13.76 3.49
N ALA A 309 25.43 -12.59 2.85
CA ALA A 309 24.55 -11.47 3.19
C ALA A 309 23.30 -11.44 2.29
N ASP A 310 23.01 -12.49 1.53
CA ASP A 310 21.85 -12.59 0.65
C ASP A 310 20.97 -13.79 1.03
N GLY A 311 19.69 -13.69 0.71
CA GLY A 311 18.68 -14.69 1.04
C GLY A 311 17.51 -14.10 1.84
N ALA A 312 16.52 -14.95 2.10
CA ALA A 312 15.36 -14.63 2.93
C ALA A 312 15.49 -15.35 4.28
N LEU A 313 15.71 -14.58 5.35
CA LEU A 313 15.79 -15.12 6.71
C LEU A 313 14.39 -15.42 7.22
N VAL A 314 14.16 -16.63 7.69
CA VAL A 314 12.94 -17.03 8.39
C VAL A 314 12.97 -16.45 9.79
N GLN A 315 12.05 -15.55 10.11
CA GLN A 315 11.87 -14.98 11.45
C GLN A 315 10.93 -15.85 12.28
N ASP A 316 9.82 -16.30 11.67
CA ASP A 316 8.83 -17.14 12.33
C ASP A 316 8.22 -18.15 11.34
N VAL A 317 7.64 -19.20 11.88
CA VAL A 317 6.94 -20.24 11.11
C VAL A 317 5.58 -20.47 11.72
N THR A 318 4.53 -20.17 10.94
CA THR A 318 3.14 -20.32 11.36
C THR A 318 2.85 -21.79 11.68
N PRO A 319 2.34 -22.12 12.87
CA PRO A 319 1.99 -23.50 13.25
C PRO A 319 1.03 -24.13 12.25
N GLY A 320 1.27 -25.40 11.88
CA GLY A 320 0.42 -26.14 10.91
C GLY A 320 0.56 -25.69 9.45
N SER A 321 1.38 -24.69 9.15
CA SER A 321 1.66 -24.23 7.80
C SER A 321 2.47 -25.25 6.97
N PRO A 322 2.53 -25.10 5.64
CA PRO A 322 3.45 -25.91 4.82
C PRO A 322 4.91 -25.85 5.30
N GLY A 323 5.39 -24.66 5.68
CA GLY A 323 6.76 -24.46 6.21
C GLY A 323 7.00 -25.25 7.49
N ALA A 324 6.03 -25.23 8.43
CA ALA A 324 6.11 -26.01 9.66
C ALA A 324 6.15 -27.53 9.36
N ARG A 325 5.31 -28.00 8.43
CA ARG A 325 5.25 -29.44 8.07
C ARG A 325 6.54 -29.97 7.47
N VAL A 326 7.29 -29.15 6.72
CA VAL A 326 8.60 -29.56 6.16
C VAL A 326 9.77 -29.26 7.08
N GLY A 327 9.51 -28.73 8.28
CA GLY A 327 10.51 -28.51 9.32
C GLY A 327 11.37 -27.26 9.14
N LEU A 328 10.87 -26.23 8.44
CA LEU A 328 11.48 -24.90 8.47
C LEU A 328 11.41 -24.34 9.90
N ARG A 329 12.41 -23.54 10.28
CA ARG A 329 12.55 -22.99 11.62
C ARG A 329 13.04 -21.55 11.58
N PRO A 330 12.80 -20.74 12.61
CA PRO A 330 13.49 -19.47 12.77
C PRO A 330 15.00 -19.63 12.59
N TYR A 331 15.61 -18.62 12.01
CA TYR A 331 17.03 -18.54 11.61
C TYR A 331 17.44 -19.36 10.37
N ASP A 332 16.56 -20.08 9.70
CA ASP A 332 16.84 -20.61 8.36
C ASP A 332 16.95 -19.46 7.37
N VAL A 333 17.91 -19.53 6.45
CA VAL A 333 18.02 -18.57 5.35
C VAL A 333 17.72 -19.28 4.04
N ILE A 334 16.58 -18.95 3.43
CA ILE A 334 16.18 -19.49 2.13
C ILE A 334 16.97 -18.78 1.03
N VAL A 335 17.72 -19.56 0.23
CA VAL A 335 18.68 -19.05 -0.76
C VAL A 335 18.31 -19.38 -2.19
N SER A 336 17.42 -20.35 -2.43
CA SER A 336 16.90 -20.64 -3.78
C SER A 336 15.49 -21.25 -3.75
N VAL A 337 14.76 -21.05 -4.84
CA VAL A 337 13.48 -21.73 -5.17
C VAL A 337 13.60 -22.34 -6.56
N ASP A 338 13.43 -23.66 -6.67
CA ASP A 338 13.58 -24.44 -7.91
C ASP A 338 14.87 -24.10 -8.68
N GLY A 339 15.98 -23.91 -7.95
CA GLY A 339 17.28 -23.56 -8.52
C GLY A 339 17.45 -22.08 -8.87
N GLN A 340 16.42 -21.25 -8.75
CA GLN A 340 16.53 -19.80 -8.95
C GLN A 340 16.99 -19.13 -7.66
N PRO A 341 18.06 -18.31 -7.69
CA PRO A 341 18.59 -17.69 -6.48
C PRO A 341 17.62 -16.67 -5.89
N VAL A 342 17.42 -16.76 -4.57
CA VAL A 342 16.68 -15.81 -3.74
C VAL A 342 17.70 -14.88 -3.09
N ARG A 343 17.66 -13.58 -3.43
CA ARG A 343 18.54 -12.58 -2.83
C ARG A 343 17.88 -11.76 -1.74
N THR A 344 16.55 -11.61 -1.80
CA THR A 344 15.75 -10.82 -0.87
C THR A 344 14.48 -11.58 -0.48
N HIS A 345 13.94 -11.25 0.69
CA HIS A 345 12.65 -11.80 1.12
C HIS A 345 11.50 -11.45 0.17
N ASP A 346 11.48 -10.24 -0.37
CA ASP A 346 10.50 -9.80 -1.37
C ASP A 346 10.49 -10.67 -2.63
N ARG A 347 11.68 -11.09 -3.09
CA ARG A 347 11.80 -11.99 -4.24
C ARG A 347 11.16 -13.32 -3.93
N LEU A 348 11.43 -13.89 -2.75
CA LEU A 348 10.85 -15.16 -2.32
C LEU A 348 9.33 -15.08 -2.23
N ILE A 349 8.81 -14.02 -1.61
CA ILE A 349 7.36 -13.84 -1.44
C ILE A 349 6.67 -13.79 -2.79
N ARG A 350 7.16 -12.98 -3.74
CA ARG A 350 6.58 -12.91 -5.09
C ARG A 350 6.64 -14.24 -5.81
N GLU A 351 7.80 -14.91 -5.80
CA GLU A 351 8.01 -16.20 -6.44
C GLU A 351 7.01 -17.28 -5.94
N ILE A 352 6.75 -17.29 -4.62
CA ILE A 352 5.78 -18.22 -4.01
C ILE A 352 4.34 -17.78 -4.28
N ALA A 353 4.02 -16.49 -4.18
CA ALA A 353 2.67 -15.96 -4.36
C ALA A 353 2.15 -16.11 -5.81
N GLU A 354 3.04 -16.08 -6.81
CA GLU A 354 2.68 -16.29 -8.22
C GLU A 354 2.30 -17.74 -8.55
N ARG A 355 2.62 -18.70 -7.66
CA ARG A 355 2.34 -20.11 -7.86
C ARG A 355 0.95 -20.47 -7.39
N GLN A 356 0.36 -21.47 -8.05
CA GLN A 356 -0.96 -21.97 -7.66
C GLN A 356 -0.88 -22.74 -6.33
N PRO A 357 -1.86 -22.58 -5.42
CA PRO A 357 -2.03 -23.47 -4.27
C PRO A 357 -2.10 -24.93 -4.71
N GLY A 358 -1.50 -25.81 -3.91
CA GLY A 358 -1.39 -27.24 -4.21
C GLY A 358 -0.20 -27.63 -5.09
N SER A 359 0.46 -26.67 -5.77
CA SER A 359 1.72 -26.93 -6.47
C SER A 359 2.88 -27.15 -5.50
N SER A 360 3.96 -27.75 -6.00
CA SER A 360 5.17 -28.00 -5.21
C SER A 360 6.28 -27.03 -5.62
N ALA A 361 7.10 -26.61 -4.65
CA ALA A 361 8.32 -25.85 -4.86
C ALA A 361 9.48 -26.53 -4.13
N ARG A 362 10.68 -26.55 -4.73
CA ARG A 362 11.91 -27.01 -4.08
C ARG A 362 12.63 -25.80 -3.49
N LEU A 363 12.72 -25.74 -2.18
CA LEU A 363 13.45 -24.71 -1.47
C LEU A 363 14.85 -25.21 -1.10
N GLU A 364 15.88 -24.36 -1.27
CA GLU A 364 17.17 -24.57 -0.69
C GLU A 364 17.38 -23.50 0.41
N TYR A 365 17.82 -23.94 1.57
CA TYR A 365 18.03 -23.06 2.72
C TYR A 365 19.30 -23.43 3.47
N THR A 366 19.90 -22.44 4.12
CA THR A 366 21.07 -22.63 4.98
C THR A 366 20.61 -22.64 6.44
N ARG A 367 20.99 -23.70 7.16
CA ARG A 367 20.81 -23.86 8.61
C ARG A 367 22.15 -24.23 9.23
N ASP A 368 22.60 -23.50 10.24
CA ASP A 368 23.86 -23.74 10.95
C ASP A 368 25.06 -23.91 10.01
N GLY A 369 25.14 -23.06 8.97
CA GLY A 369 26.19 -23.07 7.97
C GLY A 369 26.12 -24.20 6.93
N ARG A 370 25.07 -25.05 6.96
CA ARG A 370 24.89 -26.16 6.02
C ARG A 370 23.69 -25.89 5.11
N THR A 371 23.88 -26.03 3.80
CA THR A 371 22.78 -25.95 2.83
C THR A 371 22.00 -27.25 2.81
N GLN A 372 20.69 -27.15 2.91
CA GLN A 372 19.72 -28.25 2.85
C GLN A 372 18.67 -27.94 1.80
N ALA A 373 18.02 -28.94 1.29
CA ALA A 373 16.93 -28.80 0.33
C ALA A 373 15.68 -29.53 0.81
N VAL A 374 14.51 -28.94 0.56
CA VAL A 374 13.22 -29.54 0.88
C VAL A 374 12.21 -29.22 -0.19
N THR A 375 11.32 -30.17 -0.50
CA THR A 375 10.17 -29.92 -1.37
C THR A 375 8.96 -29.61 -0.52
N ILE A 376 8.34 -28.45 -0.78
CA ILE A 376 7.19 -27.95 -0.05
C ILE A 376 5.96 -27.89 -0.96
N LYS A 377 4.81 -28.40 -0.49
CA LYS A 377 3.52 -28.25 -1.16
C LYS A 377 2.86 -26.97 -0.67
N LEU A 378 2.59 -26.05 -1.59
CA LEU A 378 2.04 -24.75 -1.27
C LEU A 378 0.57 -24.86 -0.80
N ALA A 379 0.20 -24.08 0.21
CA ALA A 379 -1.21 -23.86 0.58
C ALA A 379 -1.75 -22.59 -0.10
N GLU A 380 -3.03 -22.34 0.01
CA GLU A 380 -3.62 -21.03 -0.31
C GLU A 380 -3.28 -20.07 0.83
N ARG A 381 -2.90 -18.84 0.48
CA ARG A 381 -2.64 -17.78 1.46
C ARG A 381 -3.93 -17.47 2.22
N PRO A 382 -3.92 -17.51 3.57
CA PRO A 382 -5.08 -17.10 4.36
C PRO A 382 -5.42 -15.63 4.08
N ARG A 383 -6.70 -15.32 3.92
CA ARG A 383 -7.16 -13.94 3.82
C ARG A 383 -6.98 -13.27 5.18
N GLN A 384 -6.37 -12.11 5.20
CA GLN A 384 -6.36 -11.28 6.42
C GLN A 384 -7.80 -10.84 6.70
N ALA A 385 -8.37 -11.34 7.80
CA ALA A 385 -9.52 -10.71 8.41
C ALA A 385 -9.03 -9.34 8.90
N ASN A 386 -9.73 -8.25 8.50
CA ASN A 386 -9.40 -6.89 8.90
C ASN A 386 -9.08 -6.84 10.39
N ALA A 387 -7.82 -6.56 10.75
CA ALA A 387 -7.40 -6.30 12.12
C ALA A 387 -8.13 -5.02 12.58
N ALA A 388 -9.03 -5.18 13.54
CA ALA A 388 -9.69 -4.06 14.18
C ALA A 388 -8.63 -3.24 14.91
N GLU A 389 -8.57 -1.93 14.64
CA GLU A 389 -7.74 -0.97 15.37
C GLU A 389 -8.01 -1.09 16.87
N THR A 390 -7.05 -1.63 17.60
CA THR A 390 -7.09 -1.71 19.06
C THR A 390 -6.51 -0.41 19.61
N THR A 391 -7.36 0.42 20.15
CA THR A 391 -7.00 1.67 20.84
C THR A 391 -6.29 1.33 22.15
N THR A 392 -5.00 1.69 22.24
CA THR A 392 -4.17 1.49 23.43
C THR A 392 -4.54 2.49 24.52
N ALA A 393 -4.99 2.00 25.66
CA ALA A 393 -5.22 2.81 26.87
C ALA A 393 -3.89 2.97 27.62
N GLU A 394 -3.37 4.19 27.67
CA GLU A 394 -2.21 4.55 28.50
C GLU A 394 -2.55 4.43 29.99
N ARG A 395 -1.83 3.57 30.70
CA ARG A 395 -1.75 3.57 32.17
C ARG A 395 -0.30 3.64 32.63
N SER A 396 -0.01 4.67 33.42
CA SER A 396 1.28 4.95 34.03
C SER A 396 1.74 3.82 34.95
N LEU A 397 2.98 3.36 34.75
CA LEU A 397 3.67 2.41 35.60
C LEU A 397 4.99 2.97 36.13
N GLN A 398 5.37 2.53 37.32
CA GLN A 398 6.46 3.01 38.16
C GLN A 398 7.83 3.06 37.44
N ARG A 399 8.62 4.09 37.80
CA ARG A 399 9.98 4.35 37.29
C ARG A 399 10.96 3.35 37.88
N THR A 400 11.45 2.42 37.04
CA THR A 400 12.71 1.71 37.26
C THR A 400 13.80 2.36 36.39
N GLY A 401 15.03 2.45 36.90
CA GLY A 401 16.15 3.09 36.17
C GLY A 401 16.56 2.35 34.90
N PRO A 402 17.41 2.99 34.06
CA PRO A 402 17.83 2.39 32.79
C PRO A 402 18.58 1.08 32.99
N GLY A 403 18.13 0.03 32.29
CA GLY A 403 18.79 -1.27 32.21
C GLY A 403 19.76 -1.36 31.03
N GLU A 404 20.38 -2.53 30.85
CA GLU A 404 21.30 -2.80 29.73
C GLU A 404 20.59 -2.54 28.38
N LEU A 405 21.29 -1.96 27.43
CA LEU A 405 20.82 -1.56 26.09
C LEU A 405 19.69 -0.50 26.11
N GLY A 406 19.39 0.10 27.28
CA GLY A 406 18.28 1.03 27.44
C GLY A 406 16.91 0.36 27.57
N LEU A 407 16.86 -0.89 28.04
CA LEU A 407 15.65 -1.66 28.27
C LEU A 407 15.36 -1.82 29.77
N SER A 408 14.09 -1.59 30.15
CA SER A 408 13.57 -2.04 31.45
C SER A 408 12.75 -3.30 31.20
N LEU A 409 13.18 -4.42 31.81
CA LEU A 409 12.60 -5.75 31.57
C LEU A 409 11.95 -6.28 32.83
N ILE A 410 10.88 -7.06 32.65
CA ILE A 410 10.23 -7.84 33.73
C ILE A 410 10.10 -9.30 33.29
N GLU A 411 10.21 -10.20 34.25
CA GLU A 411 9.97 -11.63 34.04
C GLU A 411 8.47 -11.87 33.85
N ILE A 412 8.12 -12.78 32.97
CA ILE A 412 6.72 -13.18 32.76
C ILE A 412 6.35 -14.20 33.82
N ASP A 413 5.36 -13.86 34.65
CA ASP A 413 4.68 -14.75 35.59
C ASP A 413 3.19 -14.86 35.22
N ASP A 414 2.47 -15.75 35.88
CA ASP A 414 1.05 -15.99 35.61
C ASP A 414 0.20 -14.70 35.77
N SER A 415 0.57 -13.79 36.65
CA SER A 415 -0.13 -12.53 36.88
C SER A 415 0.09 -11.53 35.76
N ASN A 416 1.30 -11.44 35.26
CA ASN A 416 1.67 -10.60 34.14
C ASN A 416 1.13 -11.17 32.82
N ALA A 417 1.15 -12.48 32.63
CA ALA A 417 0.65 -13.15 31.45
C ALA A 417 -0.84 -12.84 31.23
N HIS A 418 -1.66 -12.98 32.28
CA HIS A 418 -3.10 -12.62 32.22
C HIS A 418 -3.34 -11.13 32.01
N ARG A 419 -2.53 -10.27 32.65
CA ARG A 419 -2.71 -8.82 32.58
C ARG A 419 -2.42 -8.23 31.21
N PHE A 420 -1.48 -8.83 30.48
CA PHE A 420 -1.00 -8.35 29.20
C PHE A 420 -1.44 -9.23 28.01
N ASP A 421 -2.38 -10.14 28.24
CA ASP A 421 -2.95 -11.05 27.24
C ASP A 421 -1.88 -11.87 26.49
N ILE A 422 -0.85 -12.32 27.26
CA ILE A 422 0.26 -13.09 26.72
C ILE A 422 -0.20 -14.53 26.49
N PRO A 423 0.09 -15.15 25.34
CA PRO A 423 -0.26 -16.55 25.07
C PRO A 423 0.21 -17.52 26.15
N SER A 424 -0.66 -18.44 26.56
CA SER A 424 -0.36 -19.42 27.60
C SER A 424 0.89 -20.24 27.29
N GLY A 425 1.80 -20.37 28.27
CA GLY A 425 3.03 -21.13 28.12
C GLY A 425 4.19 -20.38 27.44
N MET A 426 4.01 -19.11 27.12
CA MET A 426 5.11 -18.26 26.63
C MET A 426 6.01 -17.87 27.80
N THR A 427 7.32 -18.12 27.66
CA THR A 427 8.36 -17.74 28.61
C THR A 427 9.29 -16.73 27.98
N GLY A 428 9.75 -15.75 28.75
CA GLY A 428 10.63 -14.69 28.24
C GLY A 428 10.66 -13.47 29.16
N LEU A 429 11.19 -12.37 28.65
CA LEU A 429 11.21 -11.10 29.36
C LEU A 429 10.35 -10.06 28.62
N MET A 430 9.38 -9.49 29.33
CA MET A 430 8.55 -8.42 28.76
C MET A 430 9.29 -7.07 28.86
N VAL A 431 9.31 -6.34 27.77
CA VAL A 431 9.83 -4.98 27.68
C VAL A 431 8.84 -4.01 28.30
N GLN A 432 9.12 -3.56 29.51
CA GLN A 432 8.29 -2.59 30.21
C GLN A 432 8.51 -1.16 29.69
N ARG A 433 9.77 -0.85 29.34
CA ARG A 433 10.16 0.48 28.85
C ARG A 433 11.37 0.35 27.92
N VAL A 434 11.39 1.17 26.89
CA VAL A 434 12.54 1.43 26.02
C VAL A 434 12.93 2.88 26.23
N GLU A 435 14.20 3.13 26.56
CA GLU A 435 14.73 4.49 26.67
C GLU A 435 14.84 5.10 25.27
N PRO A 436 14.29 6.32 25.07
CA PRO A 436 14.45 7.04 23.81
C PRO A 436 15.93 7.22 23.45
N LEU A 437 16.26 7.08 22.16
CA LEU A 437 17.62 7.18 21.62
C LEU A 437 18.60 6.13 22.16
N SER A 438 18.11 5.05 22.76
CA SER A 438 18.94 3.89 23.16
C SER A 438 19.20 2.99 21.96
N VAL A 439 20.22 2.16 22.07
CA VAL A 439 20.52 1.15 21.02
C VAL A 439 19.39 0.14 20.80
N ALA A 440 18.58 -0.13 21.83
CA ALA A 440 17.36 -0.95 21.67
C ALA A 440 16.26 -0.21 20.94
N TYR A 441 16.10 1.11 21.16
CA TYR A 441 15.17 1.96 20.41
C TYR A 441 15.55 2.00 18.94
N ASP A 442 16.84 2.22 18.63
CA ASP A 442 17.35 2.21 17.26
C ASP A 442 17.22 0.84 16.59
N GLY A 443 17.32 -0.25 17.38
CA GLY A 443 17.08 -1.62 16.94
C GLY A 443 15.60 -1.97 16.72
N GLY A 444 14.68 -1.04 16.95
CA GLY A 444 13.24 -1.25 16.73
C GLY A 444 12.60 -2.17 17.75
N ILE A 445 13.11 -2.19 18.99
CA ILE A 445 12.45 -2.88 20.11
C ILE A 445 11.41 -1.92 20.70
N GLU A 446 10.20 -2.42 20.88
CA GLU A 446 9.08 -1.62 21.37
C GLU A 446 8.64 -2.09 22.76
N ARG A 447 7.98 -1.17 23.48
CA ARG A 447 7.35 -1.49 24.76
C ARG A 447 6.24 -2.54 24.53
N GLY A 448 6.15 -3.53 25.42
CA GLY A 448 5.20 -4.64 25.32
C GLY A 448 5.75 -5.86 24.57
N SER A 449 6.83 -5.72 23.81
CA SER A 449 7.51 -6.88 23.21
C SER A 449 7.99 -7.86 24.25
N ILE A 450 8.01 -9.14 23.93
CA ILE A 450 8.51 -10.22 24.79
C ILE A 450 9.79 -10.79 24.19
N ILE A 451 10.91 -10.59 24.85
CA ILE A 451 12.21 -11.13 24.43
C ILE A 451 12.24 -12.62 24.78
N LEU A 452 12.42 -13.46 23.77
CA LEU A 452 12.47 -14.92 23.88
C LEU A 452 13.90 -15.45 23.87
N GLU A 453 14.75 -14.88 22.98
CA GLU A 453 16.16 -15.33 22.82
C GLU A 453 17.07 -14.15 22.49
N VAL A 454 18.34 -14.28 22.85
CA VAL A 454 19.44 -13.42 22.39
C VAL A 454 20.51 -14.31 21.77
N ASN A 455 20.90 -14.07 20.53
CA ASN A 455 21.87 -14.87 19.78
C ASN A 455 21.55 -16.38 19.84
N ARG A 456 20.29 -16.77 19.67
CA ARG A 456 19.75 -18.13 19.74
C ARG A 456 19.84 -18.77 21.14
N GLN A 457 20.13 -18.00 22.18
CA GLN A 457 20.11 -18.46 23.56
C GLN A 457 18.80 -18.03 24.24
N PRO A 458 17.99 -18.95 24.78
CA PRO A 458 16.74 -18.60 25.47
C PRO A 458 16.99 -17.68 26.66
N VAL A 459 16.11 -16.71 26.86
CA VAL A 459 16.18 -15.73 27.95
C VAL A 459 14.89 -15.79 28.76
N ASN A 460 14.93 -16.50 29.90
CA ASN A 460 13.75 -16.69 30.76
C ASN A 460 13.87 -15.93 32.09
N SER A 461 14.99 -15.22 32.33
CA SER A 461 15.21 -14.45 33.54
C SER A 461 16.10 -13.23 33.30
N ILE A 462 15.90 -12.20 34.13
CA ILE A 462 16.75 -10.99 34.12
C ILE A 462 18.22 -11.33 34.34
N ALA A 463 18.52 -12.32 35.19
CA ALA A 463 19.88 -12.79 35.39
C ALA A 463 20.48 -13.42 34.12
N GLY A 464 19.67 -14.21 33.40
CA GLY A 464 20.07 -14.78 32.09
C GLY A 464 20.36 -13.71 31.06
N TRP A 465 19.48 -12.69 30.96
CA TRP A 465 19.66 -11.53 30.12
C TRP A 465 20.98 -10.81 30.39
N ARG A 466 21.20 -10.41 31.65
CA ARG A 466 22.44 -9.71 32.06
C ARG A 466 23.71 -10.50 31.75
N ARG A 467 23.67 -11.81 31.94
CA ARG A 467 24.80 -12.67 31.62
C ARG A 467 25.12 -12.65 30.11
N ILE A 468 24.09 -12.77 29.25
CA ILE A 468 24.28 -12.83 27.79
C ILE A 468 24.70 -11.47 27.26
N VAL A 469 23.96 -10.41 27.62
CA VAL A 469 24.26 -9.05 27.16
C VAL A 469 25.55 -8.51 27.74
N GLY A 470 25.83 -8.79 29.02
CA GLY A 470 27.09 -8.38 29.68
C GLY A 470 28.33 -9.08 29.15
N ALA A 471 28.19 -10.23 28.51
CA ALA A 471 29.30 -10.92 27.83
C ALA A 471 29.60 -10.40 26.43
N ALA A 472 28.72 -9.57 25.87
CA ALA A 472 28.89 -9.00 24.55
C ALA A 472 29.99 -7.94 24.52
N ARG A 473 30.78 -7.92 23.46
CA ARG A 473 31.84 -6.94 23.25
C ARG A 473 31.27 -5.59 22.84
N PRO A 474 31.95 -4.48 23.19
CA PRO A 474 31.59 -3.18 22.65
C PRO A 474 31.53 -3.19 21.11
N GLY A 475 30.43 -2.70 20.53
CA GLY A 475 30.18 -2.73 19.09
C GLY A 475 29.70 -4.07 18.54
N GLU A 476 29.54 -5.10 19.37
CA GLU A 476 28.98 -6.38 18.96
C GLU A 476 27.48 -6.25 18.62
N VAL A 477 27.05 -6.94 17.57
CA VAL A 477 25.64 -6.99 17.17
C VAL A 477 24.97 -8.20 17.80
N LEU A 478 23.91 -7.97 18.55
CA LEU A 478 23.06 -8.99 19.14
C LEU A 478 21.81 -9.19 18.29
N ALA A 479 21.50 -10.45 17.96
CA ALA A 479 20.22 -10.81 17.35
C ALA A 479 19.23 -11.15 18.48
N ILE A 480 18.18 -10.37 18.62
CA ILE A 480 17.14 -10.52 19.64
C ILE A 480 15.89 -11.08 18.98
N TYR A 481 15.49 -12.28 19.36
CA TYR A 481 14.24 -12.91 18.94
C TYR A 481 13.16 -12.55 19.95
N LEU A 482 12.09 -11.94 19.47
CA LEU A 482 11.03 -11.42 20.31
C LEU A 482 9.65 -11.74 19.72
N TYR A 483 8.62 -11.70 20.58
CA TYR A 483 7.21 -11.72 20.21
C TYR A 483 6.60 -10.34 20.39
N GLU A 484 5.87 -9.88 19.40
CA GLU A 484 5.14 -8.60 19.36
C GLU A 484 3.64 -8.87 19.54
N PRO A 485 3.07 -8.67 20.75
CA PRO A 485 1.67 -9.02 21.02
C PRO A 485 0.66 -8.26 20.16
N GLU A 486 0.93 -6.99 19.84
CA GLU A 486 0.03 -6.17 19.03
C GLU A 486 -0.16 -6.70 17.60
N LEU A 487 0.85 -7.36 17.06
CA LEU A 487 0.86 -7.92 15.72
C LEU A 487 0.65 -9.44 15.69
N ASP A 488 0.59 -10.08 16.88
CA ASP A 488 0.58 -11.55 17.06
C ASP A 488 1.65 -12.25 16.21
N GLN A 489 2.87 -11.71 16.22
CA GLN A 489 3.97 -12.24 15.41
C GLN A 489 5.29 -12.24 16.16
N ARG A 490 6.20 -13.09 15.69
CA ARG A 490 7.58 -13.12 16.16
C ARG A 490 8.51 -12.47 15.15
N ALA A 491 9.51 -11.75 15.65
CA ALA A 491 10.49 -11.04 14.85
C ALA A 491 11.91 -11.20 15.39
N ILE A 492 12.89 -11.06 14.50
CA ILE A 492 14.31 -10.95 14.88
C ILE A 492 14.71 -9.49 14.72
N ARG A 493 15.16 -8.85 15.80
CA ARG A 493 15.71 -7.49 15.82
C ARG A 493 17.21 -7.54 16.02
N THR A 494 17.94 -6.58 15.48
CA THR A 494 19.38 -6.44 15.71
C THR A 494 19.66 -5.22 16.56
N VAL A 495 20.48 -5.38 17.58
CA VAL A 495 20.89 -4.29 18.47
C VAL A 495 22.41 -4.31 18.58
N ARG A 496 23.04 -3.18 18.25
CA ARG A 496 24.49 -3.02 18.38
C ARG A 496 24.83 -2.46 19.75
N THR A 497 25.67 -3.16 20.50
CA THR A 497 26.13 -2.67 21.81
C THR A 497 26.92 -1.38 21.68
N GLU A 498 26.82 -0.48 22.67
CA GLU A 498 27.57 0.79 22.66
C GLU A 498 29.07 0.58 22.57
N GLN A 499 29.75 1.40 21.80
CA GLN A 499 31.20 1.55 21.84
C GLN A 499 31.56 2.39 23.07
N ARG A 500 32.10 1.78 24.12
CA ARG A 500 32.64 2.51 25.26
C ARG A 500 33.91 3.23 24.89
#